data_6d1dc7c1b1b29bfbd63dadb9c4195b10
#
_entry.id   6d1dc7c1b1b29bfbd63dadb9c4195b10
#
_cell.length_a   1.000
_cell.length_b   1.000
_cell.length_c   1.000
_cell.angle_alpha   90.00
_cell.angle_beta   90.00
_cell.angle_gamma   90.00
#
_symmetry.space_group_name_H-M   'P 1'
#
loop_
_entity.id
_entity.type
_entity.pdbx_description
1 polymer ?
#
loop_
_entity_poly.entity_id
_entity_poly.type
_entity_poly.pdbx_seq_one_letter_code
_entity_poly.pdbx_strand_id
1 'polypeptide(L)'
;DISKNTLRMSRSNYFPVISVFGKQTIASYHVPNNLIPNTVGGINLAWDIFDGLARERNIQMTKIESEIISETQQNLKNELEVAVDEWHANLKQAVVNAKDLQSSLDLAEEVYKIRKKSFAEGLCTSQQVLDALNLLNKTKLLLLTTYFEYDIALANLCCLCGIPEYFEAFINE
;
A
#
# COMPACT_ATOMS: atom_id res chain seq x y z
N ASP A 1 12.27 -2.77 -15.53
CA ASP A 1 13.73 -2.91 -15.78
C ASP A 1 14.34 -4.13 -15.12
N ILE A 2 13.94 -4.54 -13.91
CA ILE A 2 14.45 -5.75 -13.23
C ILE A 2 14.19 -7.00 -14.07
N SER A 3 13.00 -7.19 -14.57
CA SER A 3 12.58 -8.34 -15.38
C SER A 3 13.43 -8.49 -16.66
N LYS A 4 13.74 -7.37 -17.35
CA LYS A 4 14.65 -7.40 -18.53
C LYS A 4 16.07 -7.80 -18.17
N ASN A 5 16.55 -7.39 -17.00
CA ASN A 5 17.88 -7.76 -16.52
C ASN A 5 17.95 -9.24 -16.13
N THR A 6 16.89 -9.78 -15.51
CA THR A 6 16.79 -11.20 -15.17
C THR A 6 16.82 -12.09 -16.43
N LEU A 7 16.13 -11.68 -17.50
CA LEU A 7 16.21 -12.36 -18.80
C LEU A 7 17.62 -12.34 -19.41
N ARG A 8 18.34 -11.22 -19.28
CA ARG A 8 19.73 -11.12 -19.74
C ARG A 8 20.64 -12.04 -18.94
N MET A 9 20.47 -12.09 -17.62
CA MET A 9 21.22 -12.99 -16.74
C MET A 9 20.95 -14.46 -17.08
N SER A 10 19.70 -14.86 -17.32
CA SER A 10 19.37 -16.23 -17.75
C SER A 10 20.03 -16.60 -19.08
N ARG A 11 20.17 -15.66 -20.01
CA ARG A 11 20.90 -15.87 -21.28
C ARG A 11 22.40 -15.89 -21.10
N SER A 12 22.97 -15.23 -20.09
CA SER A 12 24.44 -15.27 -19.86
C SER A 12 24.96 -16.66 -19.48
N ASN A 13 24.09 -17.56 -18.99
CA ASN A 13 24.44 -18.94 -18.67
C ASN A 13 24.83 -19.81 -19.90
N TYR A 14 24.67 -19.30 -21.12
CA TYR A 14 25.19 -19.94 -22.32
C TYR A 14 26.69 -19.68 -22.55
N PHE A 15 27.27 -18.70 -21.87
CA PHE A 15 28.66 -18.34 -22.03
C PHE A 15 29.54 -19.02 -20.97
N PRO A 16 30.78 -19.35 -21.31
CA PRO A 16 31.71 -19.90 -20.34
C PRO A 16 32.05 -18.89 -19.23
N VAL A 17 32.20 -19.40 -18.01
CA VAL A 17 32.68 -18.63 -16.86
C VAL A 17 34.22 -18.74 -16.83
N ILE A 18 34.87 -17.58 -16.89
CA ILE A 18 36.32 -17.46 -16.75
C ILE A 18 36.59 -16.92 -15.34
N SER A 19 37.33 -17.68 -14.55
CA SER A 19 37.78 -17.26 -13.23
C SER A 19 39.29 -17.28 -13.11
N VAL A 20 39.85 -16.26 -12.48
CA VAL A 20 41.30 -16.18 -12.20
C VAL A 20 41.46 -16.44 -10.70
N PHE A 21 42.38 -17.32 -10.34
CA PHE A 21 42.66 -17.61 -8.95
C PHE A 21 44.15 -17.49 -8.64
N GLY A 22 44.47 -17.06 -7.42
CA GLY A 22 45.80 -17.06 -6.85
C GLY A 22 45.74 -17.65 -5.45
N LYS A 23 46.65 -18.60 -5.17
CA LYS A 23 46.80 -19.20 -3.84
C LYS A 23 48.23 -19.04 -3.37
N GLN A 24 48.42 -18.47 -2.19
CA GLN A 24 49.73 -18.41 -1.52
C GLN A 24 49.67 -19.27 -0.24
N THR A 25 50.61 -20.19 -0.10
CA THR A 25 50.73 -21.02 1.11
C THR A 25 51.74 -20.38 2.05
N ILE A 26 51.33 -19.92 3.22
CA ILE A 26 52.15 -19.18 4.18
C ILE A 26 52.88 -20.15 5.14
N ALA A 27 52.30 -21.31 5.45
CA ALA A 27 52.92 -22.34 6.25
C ALA A 27 52.41 -23.74 5.88
N SER A 28 53.33 -24.72 5.82
CA SER A 28 53.00 -26.13 5.60
C SER A 28 53.69 -26.97 6.67
N TYR A 29 52.93 -27.59 7.55
CA TYR A 29 53.46 -28.28 8.74
C TYR A 29 53.91 -29.73 8.55
N HIS A 30 53.64 -30.38 7.39
CA HIS A 30 53.90 -31.81 7.23
C HIS A 30 54.37 -32.29 5.85
N VAL A 31 54.78 -31.39 4.94
CA VAL A 31 55.27 -31.79 3.62
C VAL A 31 56.62 -31.16 3.38
N PRO A 32 57.63 -31.93 2.89
CA PRO A 32 58.94 -31.37 2.53
C PRO A 32 58.76 -30.21 1.55
N ASN A 33 59.36 -29.08 1.88
CA ASN A 33 59.15 -27.76 1.26
C ASN A 33 59.44 -27.66 -0.25
N ASN A 34 59.97 -28.72 -0.86
CA ASN A 34 60.40 -28.73 -2.27
C ASN A 34 59.40 -29.30 -3.27
N LEU A 35 58.21 -29.79 -2.79
CA LEU A 35 57.22 -30.44 -3.64
C LEU A 35 55.97 -29.64 -3.90
N ILE A 36 55.72 -28.52 -3.15
CA ILE A 36 54.57 -27.67 -3.33
C ILE A 36 55.03 -26.23 -3.57
N PRO A 37 54.70 -25.61 -4.69
CA PRO A 37 55.05 -24.22 -4.92
C PRO A 37 54.31 -23.31 -3.90
N ASN A 38 55.04 -22.37 -3.29
CA ASN A 38 54.53 -21.43 -2.31
C ASN A 38 53.44 -20.50 -2.89
N THR A 39 53.47 -20.30 -4.18
CA THR A 39 52.51 -19.43 -4.89
C THR A 39 52.05 -20.16 -6.17
N VAL A 40 50.74 -20.30 -6.28
CA VAL A 40 50.08 -20.88 -7.45
C VAL A 40 49.05 -19.89 -7.97
N GLY A 41 49.13 -19.53 -9.23
CA GLY A 41 48.12 -18.74 -9.93
C GLY A 41 47.67 -19.47 -11.18
N GLY A 42 46.40 -19.28 -11.51
CA GLY A 42 45.84 -19.94 -12.69
C GLY A 42 44.56 -19.30 -13.20
N ILE A 43 44.17 -19.68 -14.38
CA ILE A 43 42.93 -19.32 -15.03
C ILE A 43 42.09 -20.59 -15.14
N ASN A 44 40.86 -20.53 -14.65
CA ASN A 44 39.88 -21.62 -14.78
C ASN A 44 38.80 -21.19 -15.78
N LEU A 45 38.51 -22.03 -16.76
CA LEU A 45 37.41 -21.90 -17.71
C LEU A 45 36.43 -23.04 -17.46
N ALA A 46 35.22 -22.68 -17.04
CA ALA A 46 34.13 -23.61 -16.85
C ALA A 46 33.04 -23.32 -17.89
N TRP A 47 32.68 -24.33 -18.69
CA TRP A 47 31.62 -24.21 -19.68
C TRP A 47 30.77 -25.48 -19.70
N ASP A 48 29.50 -25.29 -19.29
CA ASP A 48 28.53 -26.37 -19.37
C ASP A 48 27.91 -26.39 -20.77
N ILE A 49 28.38 -27.28 -21.63
CA ILE A 49 27.91 -27.38 -23.01
C ILE A 49 26.50 -27.95 -23.10
N PHE A 50 26.15 -28.90 -22.23
CA PHE A 50 24.83 -29.52 -22.18
C PHE A 50 24.40 -29.77 -20.73
N ASP A 51 23.23 -29.23 -20.35
CA ASP A 51 22.65 -29.33 -19.02
C ASP A 51 21.23 -29.95 -19.01
N GLY A 52 20.92 -30.79 -20.02
CA GLY A 52 19.63 -31.45 -20.10
C GLY A 52 18.45 -30.54 -20.40
N LEU A 53 18.66 -29.43 -21.11
CA LEU A 53 17.67 -28.40 -21.45
C LEU A 53 17.16 -27.55 -20.22
N ALA A 54 17.91 -27.58 -19.11
CA ALA A 54 17.55 -26.80 -17.94
C ALA A 54 17.60 -25.29 -18.22
N ARG A 55 18.57 -24.82 -19.01
CA ARG A 55 18.71 -23.42 -19.44
C ARG A 55 17.51 -22.93 -20.24
N GLU A 56 17.05 -23.71 -21.19
CA GLU A 56 15.89 -23.39 -22.03
C GLU A 56 14.62 -23.27 -21.21
N ARG A 57 14.41 -24.19 -20.27
CA ARG A 57 13.28 -24.15 -19.34
C ARG A 57 13.35 -22.94 -18.41
N ASN A 58 14.52 -22.62 -17.88
CA ASN A 58 14.72 -21.42 -17.05
C ASN A 58 14.44 -20.13 -17.82
N ILE A 59 14.83 -20.04 -19.08
CA ILE A 59 14.50 -18.89 -19.93
C ILE A 59 12.99 -18.79 -20.17
N GLN A 60 12.31 -19.92 -20.41
CA GLN A 60 10.84 -19.94 -20.55
C GLN A 60 10.16 -19.50 -19.25
N MET A 61 10.58 -20.02 -18.10
CA MET A 61 10.07 -19.57 -16.78
C MET A 61 10.25 -18.07 -16.61
N THR A 62 11.45 -17.54 -16.85
CA THR A 62 11.72 -16.09 -16.69
C THR A 62 10.87 -15.24 -17.63
N LYS A 63 10.55 -15.73 -18.84
CA LYS A 63 9.62 -15.04 -19.75
C LYS A 63 8.21 -14.99 -19.18
N ILE A 64 7.70 -16.14 -18.72
CA ILE A 64 6.35 -16.22 -18.09
C ILE A 64 6.29 -15.33 -16.84
N GLU A 65 7.30 -15.35 -16.00
CA GLU A 65 7.40 -14.45 -14.84
C GLU A 65 7.35 -12.97 -15.25
N SER A 66 8.03 -12.62 -16.35
CA SER A 66 7.99 -11.26 -16.90
C SER A 66 6.60 -10.87 -17.40
N GLU A 67 5.86 -11.78 -18.01
CA GLU A 67 4.47 -11.58 -18.44
C GLU A 67 3.56 -11.42 -17.22
N ILE A 68 3.67 -12.28 -16.21
CA ILE A 68 2.91 -12.18 -14.95
C ILE A 68 3.14 -10.82 -14.28
N ILE A 69 4.39 -10.36 -14.21
CA ILE A 69 4.71 -9.04 -13.63
C ILE A 69 4.03 -7.91 -14.41
N SER A 70 4.02 -8.00 -15.75
CA SER A 70 3.37 -7.00 -16.61
C SER A 70 1.86 -6.95 -16.38
N GLU A 71 1.19 -8.12 -16.32
CA GLU A 71 -0.23 -8.24 -16.05
C GLU A 71 -0.58 -7.79 -14.64
N THR A 72 0.23 -8.16 -13.65
CA THR A 72 0.05 -7.70 -12.26
C THR A 72 0.16 -6.17 -12.16
N GLN A 73 1.10 -5.57 -12.88
CA GLN A 73 1.25 -4.11 -12.92
C GLN A 73 0.01 -3.43 -13.52
N GLN A 74 -0.56 -4.00 -14.59
CA GLN A 74 -1.78 -3.46 -15.20
C GLN A 74 -2.99 -3.60 -14.27
N ASN A 75 -3.13 -4.76 -13.61
CA ASN A 75 -4.21 -4.98 -12.64
C ASN A 75 -4.11 -4.03 -11.47
N LEU A 76 -2.90 -3.85 -10.91
CA LEU A 76 -2.67 -2.91 -9.81
C LEU A 76 -3.02 -1.47 -10.21
N LYS A 77 -2.71 -1.08 -11.46
CA LYS A 77 -3.08 0.24 -11.97
C LYS A 77 -4.59 0.42 -12.03
N ASN A 78 -5.31 -0.58 -12.54
CA ASN A 78 -6.78 -0.57 -12.60
C ASN A 78 -7.40 -0.52 -11.20
N GLU A 79 -6.86 -1.29 -10.24
CA GLU A 79 -7.29 -1.27 -8.84
C GLU A 79 -7.09 0.10 -8.19
N LEU A 80 -5.97 0.75 -8.47
CA LEU A 80 -5.70 2.11 -7.98
C LEU A 80 -6.66 3.13 -8.56
N GLU A 81 -6.97 3.06 -9.86
CA GLU A 81 -7.96 3.95 -10.50
C GLU A 81 -9.34 3.79 -9.84
N VAL A 82 -9.80 2.56 -9.64
CA VAL A 82 -11.08 2.26 -8.97
C VAL A 82 -11.07 2.78 -7.52
N ALA A 83 -9.99 2.56 -6.78
CA ALA A 83 -9.87 3.01 -5.39
C ALA A 83 -9.91 4.54 -5.27
N VAL A 84 -9.27 5.26 -6.20
CA VAL A 84 -9.33 6.74 -6.23
C VAL A 84 -10.76 7.23 -6.51
N ASP A 85 -11.45 6.62 -7.47
CA ASP A 85 -12.84 6.98 -7.79
C ASP A 85 -13.77 6.71 -6.61
N GLU A 86 -13.61 5.58 -5.93
CA GLU A 86 -14.39 5.23 -4.73
C GLU A 86 -14.19 6.25 -3.60
N TRP A 87 -12.94 6.53 -3.22
CA TRP A 87 -12.68 7.49 -2.15
C TRP A 87 -13.10 8.91 -2.49
N HIS A 88 -13.00 9.29 -3.77
CA HIS A 88 -13.49 10.59 -4.23
C HIS A 88 -15.03 10.68 -4.16
N ALA A 89 -15.74 9.59 -4.49
CA ALA A 89 -17.18 9.52 -4.32
C ALA A 89 -17.59 9.59 -2.84
N ASN A 90 -16.88 8.86 -1.95
CA ASN A 90 -17.10 8.88 -0.52
C ASN A 90 -16.89 10.28 0.07
N LEU A 91 -15.84 10.99 -0.36
CA LEU A 91 -15.58 12.36 0.05
C LEU A 91 -16.74 13.30 -0.32
N LYS A 92 -17.21 13.23 -1.55
CA LYS A 92 -18.37 14.02 -2.01
C LYS A 92 -19.62 13.71 -1.22
N GLN A 93 -19.87 12.42 -0.96
CA GLN A 93 -21.03 11.99 -0.21
C GLN A 93 -20.98 12.51 1.25
N ALA A 94 -19.81 12.47 1.88
CA ALA A 94 -19.64 13.00 3.24
C ALA A 94 -19.95 14.50 3.30
N VAL A 95 -19.53 15.29 2.30
CA VAL A 95 -19.88 16.73 2.22
C VAL A 95 -21.38 16.96 2.12
N VAL A 96 -22.07 16.19 1.28
CA VAL A 96 -23.54 16.29 1.14
C VAL A 96 -24.22 15.89 2.44
N ASN A 97 -23.83 14.76 3.02
CA ASN A 97 -24.39 14.26 4.28
C ASN A 97 -24.19 15.26 5.43
N ALA A 98 -23.01 15.89 5.54
CA ALA A 98 -22.74 16.90 6.56
C ALA A 98 -23.69 18.08 6.45
N LYS A 99 -23.94 18.56 5.23
CA LYS A 99 -24.87 19.67 4.98
C LYS A 99 -26.32 19.31 5.37
N ASP A 100 -26.77 18.11 5.01
CA ASP A 100 -28.14 17.65 5.33
C ASP A 100 -28.29 17.40 6.83
N LEU A 101 -27.27 16.85 7.48
CA LEU A 101 -27.27 16.64 8.93
C LEU A 101 -27.18 17.95 9.70
N GLN A 102 -26.52 18.97 9.20
CA GLN A 102 -26.52 20.30 9.81
C GLN A 102 -27.94 20.87 9.87
N SER A 103 -28.71 20.80 8.77
CA SER A 103 -30.10 21.23 8.74
C SER A 103 -30.99 20.41 9.67
N SER A 104 -30.73 19.11 9.78
CA SER A 104 -31.44 18.22 10.72
C SER A 104 -31.09 18.52 12.17
N LEU A 105 -29.85 18.93 12.45
CA LEU A 105 -29.40 19.34 13.77
C LEU A 105 -30.15 20.62 14.24
N ASP A 106 -30.21 21.62 13.35
CA ASP A 106 -30.91 22.89 13.65
C ASP A 106 -32.39 22.62 14.01
N LEU A 107 -33.05 21.72 13.23
CA LEU A 107 -34.42 21.30 13.52
C LEU A 107 -34.54 20.56 14.85
N ALA A 108 -33.64 19.65 15.16
CA ALA A 108 -33.63 18.87 16.39
C ALA A 108 -33.41 19.77 17.62
N GLU A 109 -32.56 20.80 17.50
CA GLU A 109 -32.35 21.80 18.53
C GLU A 109 -33.63 22.63 18.82
N GLU A 110 -34.32 23.04 17.76
CA GLU A 110 -35.57 23.77 17.90
C GLU A 110 -36.68 22.91 18.54
N VAL A 111 -36.83 21.66 18.09
CA VAL A 111 -37.78 20.70 18.68
C VAL A 111 -37.47 20.49 20.16
N TYR A 112 -36.22 20.28 20.54
CA TYR A 112 -35.85 20.15 21.93
C TYR A 112 -36.20 21.41 22.76
N LYS A 113 -35.91 22.61 22.24
CA LYS A 113 -36.22 23.90 22.87
C LYS A 113 -37.72 24.08 23.08
N ILE A 114 -38.55 23.76 22.09
CA ILE A 114 -40.01 23.82 22.17
C ILE A 114 -40.50 22.82 23.22
N ARG A 115 -40.05 21.56 23.20
CA ARG A 115 -40.48 20.54 24.17
C ARG A 115 -40.10 20.92 25.61
N LYS A 116 -38.89 21.45 25.80
CA LYS A 116 -38.45 21.96 27.11
C LYS A 116 -39.32 23.09 27.64
N LYS A 117 -39.74 24.02 26.76
CA LYS A 117 -40.67 25.13 27.15
C LYS A 117 -42.07 24.60 27.47
N SER A 118 -42.61 23.72 26.60
CA SER A 118 -43.93 23.10 26.83
C SER A 118 -43.99 22.30 28.13
N PHE A 119 -42.88 21.65 28.52
CA PHE A 119 -42.80 20.94 29.79
C PHE A 119 -42.88 21.90 31.00
N ALA A 120 -42.17 23.03 30.91
CA ALA A 120 -42.24 24.06 31.96
C ALA A 120 -43.66 24.65 32.12
N GLU A 121 -44.43 24.66 31.05
CA GLU A 121 -45.85 25.12 31.04
C GLU A 121 -46.84 23.99 31.39
N GLY A 122 -46.34 22.76 31.67
CA GLY A 122 -47.16 21.59 31.98
C GLY A 122 -47.91 20.97 30.78
N LEU A 123 -47.53 21.34 29.56
CA LEU A 123 -48.19 20.93 28.30
C LEU A 123 -47.62 19.66 27.68
N CYS A 124 -46.51 19.14 28.19
CA CYS A 124 -45.91 17.89 27.70
C CYS A 124 -45.30 17.09 28.86
N THR A 125 -45.04 15.79 28.60
CA THR A 125 -44.44 14.86 29.57
C THR A 125 -42.91 14.94 29.58
N SER A 126 -42.30 14.54 30.70
CA SER A 126 -40.85 14.44 30.82
C SER A 126 -40.27 13.46 29.77
N GLN A 127 -41.03 12.39 29.43
CA GLN A 127 -40.62 11.44 28.39
C GLN A 127 -40.46 12.13 27.04
N GLN A 128 -41.37 13.00 26.65
CA GLN A 128 -41.31 13.75 25.39
C GLN A 128 -40.11 14.69 25.32
N VAL A 129 -39.68 15.26 26.46
CA VAL A 129 -38.45 16.06 26.52
C VAL A 129 -37.22 15.19 26.38
N LEU A 130 -37.16 14.02 27.02
CA LEU A 130 -36.08 13.06 26.91
C LEU A 130 -35.92 12.50 25.48
N ASP A 131 -37.05 12.20 24.83
CA ASP A 131 -37.04 11.74 23.43
C ASP A 131 -36.46 12.81 22.49
N ALA A 132 -36.85 14.07 22.68
CA ALA A 132 -36.31 15.20 21.91
C ALA A 132 -34.80 15.40 22.17
N LEU A 133 -34.35 15.27 23.43
CA LEU A 133 -32.96 15.34 23.81
C LEU A 133 -32.14 14.20 23.19
N ASN A 134 -32.68 12.98 23.22
CA ASN A 134 -32.03 11.83 22.61
C ASN A 134 -31.90 11.99 21.08
N LEU A 135 -32.95 12.52 20.43
CA LEU A 135 -32.87 12.82 18.99
C LEU A 135 -31.77 13.85 18.69
N LEU A 136 -31.72 14.95 19.46
CA LEU A 136 -30.69 15.97 19.34
C LEU A 136 -29.29 15.39 19.48
N ASN A 137 -29.05 14.59 20.54
CA ASN A 137 -27.75 14.00 20.79
C ASN A 137 -27.37 13.00 19.69
N LYS A 138 -28.33 12.20 19.19
CA LYS A 138 -28.11 11.27 18.07
C LYS A 138 -27.70 12.02 16.79
N THR A 139 -28.40 13.12 16.48
CA THR A 139 -28.09 13.93 15.30
C THR A 139 -26.70 14.58 15.41
N LYS A 140 -26.31 15.08 16.60
CA LYS A 140 -24.96 15.60 16.87
C LYS A 140 -23.88 14.53 16.65
N LEU A 141 -24.10 13.31 17.14
CA LEU A 141 -23.20 12.20 16.95
C LEU A 141 -23.06 11.83 15.48
N LEU A 142 -24.18 11.77 14.74
CA LEU A 142 -24.14 11.47 13.30
C LEU A 142 -23.36 12.53 12.52
N LEU A 143 -23.55 13.80 12.81
CA LEU A 143 -22.80 14.88 12.17
C LEU A 143 -21.29 14.75 12.44
N LEU A 144 -20.91 14.49 13.70
CA LEU A 144 -19.51 14.27 14.07
C LEU A 144 -18.90 13.07 13.34
N THR A 145 -19.65 11.96 13.26
CA THR A 145 -19.22 10.77 12.52
C THR A 145 -18.98 11.10 11.03
N THR A 146 -19.87 11.90 10.43
CA THR A 146 -19.73 12.31 9.03
C THR A 146 -18.48 13.17 8.79
N TYR A 147 -18.09 14.01 9.74
CA TYR A 147 -16.81 14.73 9.66
C TYR A 147 -15.61 13.79 9.71
N PHE A 148 -15.64 12.78 10.58
CA PHE A 148 -14.59 11.76 10.58
C PHE A 148 -14.56 10.94 9.29
N GLU A 149 -15.71 10.62 8.70
CA GLU A 149 -15.77 9.96 7.40
C GLU A 149 -15.13 10.80 6.27
N TYR A 150 -15.35 12.11 6.32
CA TYR A 150 -14.68 13.05 5.41
C TYR A 150 -13.17 13.02 5.59
N ASP A 151 -12.67 13.12 6.82
CA ASP A 151 -11.24 13.12 7.11
C ASP A 151 -10.59 11.80 6.69
N ILE A 152 -11.25 10.67 6.93
CA ILE A 152 -10.78 9.34 6.51
C ILE A 152 -10.72 9.25 4.97
N ALA A 153 -11.75 9.71 4.28
CA ALA A 153 -11.78 9.69 2.82
C ALA A 153 -10.68 10.58 2.22
N LEU A 154 -10.46 11.76 2.80
CA LEU A 154 -9.39 12.68 2.39
C LEU A 154 -8.00 12.08 2.63
N ALA A 155 -7.76 11.47 3.80
CA ALA A 155 -6.50 10.82 4.14
C ALA A 155 -6.18 9.68 3.16
N ASN A 156 -7.17 8.84 2.84
CA ASN A 156 -6.98 7.75 1.88
C ASN A 156 -6.69 8.27 0.47
N LEU A 157 -7.37 9.32 0.02
CA LEU A 157 -7.06 9.96 -1.26
C LEU A 157 -5.63 10.50 -1.31
N CYS A 158 -5.20 11.22 -0.27
CA CYS A 158 -3.83 11.73 -0.18
C CYS A 158 -2.80 10.58 -0.23
N CYS A 159 -3.06 9.47 0.46
CA CYS A 159 -2.20 8.29 0.43
C CYS A 159 -2.14 7.65 -0.96
N LEU A 160 -3.28 7.46 -1.63
CA LEU A 160 -3.35 6.87 -2.97
C LEU A 160 -2.67 7.75 -4.02
N CYS A 161 -2.77 9.07 -3.88
CA CYS A 161 -2.09 10.03 -4.74
C CYS A 161 -0.59 10.18 -4.43
N GLY A 162 -0.08 9.55 -3.36
CA GLY A 162 1.33 9.65 -2.98
C GLY A 162 1.73 11.00 -2.37
N ILE A 163 0.77 11.75 -1.84
CA ILE A 163 0.96 13.07 -1.24
C ILE A 163 0.44 13.15 0.21
N PRO A 164 0.77 12.19 1.09
CA PRO A 164 0.23 12.17 2.45
C PRO A 164 0.58 13.43 3.27
N GLU A 165 1.67 14.13 2.92
CA GLU A 165 2.14 15.33 3.60
C GLU A 165 1.18 16.52 3.47
N TYR A 166 0.33 16.54 2.44
CA TYR A 166 -0.64 17.61 2.23
C TYR A 166 -1.93 17.44 3.04
N PHE A 167 -2.12 16.30 3.69
CA PHE A 167 -3.33 16.03 4.49
C PHE A 167 -3.56 17.11 5.56
N GLU A 168 -2.52 17.49 6.30
CA GLU A 168 -2.62 18.54 7.33
C GLU A 168 -2.97 19.92 6.74
N ALA A 169 -2.53 20.21 5.53
CA ALA A 169 -2.84 21.47 4.87
C ALA A 169 -4.33 21.56 4.48
N PHE A 170 -4.93 20.44 4.05
CA PHE A 170 -6.35 20.39 3.65
C PHE A 170 -7.33 20.39 4.83
N ILE A 171 -6.91 19.95 6.03
CA ILE A 171 -7.78 19.99 7.23
C ILE A 171 -7.84 21.39 7.84
N ASN A 172 -6.80 22.21 7.66
CA ASN A 172 -6.71 23.54 8.26
C ASN A 172 -7.32 24.66 7.42
N GLU A 173 -7.83 24.36 6.22
CA GLU A 173 -8.63 25.27 5.38
C GLU A 173 -10.14 25.05 5.62
#